data_c6d09fca551f481b0bc268f6d8a51e31
#
_entry.id   c6d09fca551f481b0bc268f6d8a51e31
#
_cell.length_a   1.000
_cell.length_b   1.000
_cell.length_c   1.000
_cell.angle_alpha   90.00
_cell.angle_beta   90.00
_cell.angle_gamma   90.00
#
_symmetry.space_group_name_H-M   'P 1'
#
loop_
_entity.id
_entity.type
_entity.pdbx_description
1 polymer ?
#
loop_
_entity_poly.entity_id
_entity_poly.type
_entity_poly.pdbx_seq_one_letter_code
_entity_poly.pdbx_strand_id
1 'polypeptide(L)'
;MKRLRYIGTISILLSTLLFFSCGTTSQIINEPAEDQPLTQAPEPESQHKKHDKDTITLLFAGDIMAHSVNYYITTYEKIWRDVREVITDADLAFANIEAPLDRTKAASSYPNFNMTQKYVQAAVDAGFDVFSLCNNHTNDQYKNGILETIKTTQAITQYTKESFGNDIYFSGTKETADSKLPALTYNYFEANGWKILFLPITELLNRPDASDYINFIKPDSDSRKAFIKYAKELRQANPCDLFIISIHTSEPEYTRNITERQNQYYMDLLEAGADVVWANHAHIIKDRKIVVNTKNGRDKLIMYANGNTISGQRTKPELTSKNPASERDNTGDGLFYIVTMHREKDGSMKIKKCEPYFITTYINTANEYVIKPLNQDFVDYLYDVPRTNWAKYIERRIKINKEATKDLIEWQ
;
A
#
# COMPACT_ATOMS: atom_id res chain seq x y z
N MET A 1 -70.07 -3.30 45.32
CA MET A 1 -70.31 -2.83 46.71
C MET A 1 -69.09 -2.06 47.20
N LYS A 2 -69.34 -0.80 47.62
CA LYS A 2 -68.65 0.03 48.64
C LYS A 2 -67.10 0.12 48.57
N ARG A 3 -66.51 1.24 48.07
CA ARG A 3 -66.13 2.47 48.83
C ARG A 3 -65.22 2.17 50.04
N LEU A 4 -63.99 2.71 50.07
CA LEU A 4 -63.65 3.90 50.86
C LEU A 4 -62.32 4.50 50.54
N ARG A 5 -62.30 5.82 50.43
CA ARG A 5 -61.14 6.71 50.38
C ARG A 5 -60.54 6.85 51.79
N TYR A 6 -59.24 7.08 51.90
CA TYR A 6 -58.77 8.00 52.96
C TYR A 6 -57.51 8.77 52.37
N ILE A 7 -57.57 10.06 52.62
CA ILE A 7 -56.61 11.12 52.36
C ILE A 7 -55.77 11.27 53.64
N GLY A 8 -54.53 11.47 53.52
CA GLY A 8 -53.62 11.84 54.60
C GLY A 8 -52.38 12.52 54.09
N THR A 9 -52.33 13.81 54.29
CA THR A 9 -51.28 14.79 53.93
C THR A 9 -50.15 14.87 54.98
N ILE A 10 -49.01 15.46 54.55
CA ILE A 10 -47.95 16.15 55.33
C ILE A 10 -46.84 15.20 55.83
N SER A 11 -45.52 15.41 55.51
CA SER A 11 -44.67 16.59 55.66
C SER A 11 -43.35 16.42 54.99
N ILE A 12 -42.83 17.53 54.60
CA ILE A 12 -41.48 17.82 54.02
C ILE A 12 -40.39 17.51 55.05
N LEU A 13 -39.31 16.80 54.58
CA LEU A 13 -38.02 17.00 55.16
C LEU A 13 -36.96 16.96 54.01
N LEU A 14 -36.35 18.09 53.82
CA LEU A 14 -35.23 18.34 52.94
C LEU A 14 -33.97 17.67 53.52
N SER A 15 -33.34 16.75 52.80
CA SER A 15 -31.95 16.40 53.03
C SER A 15 -31.24 16.26 51.68
N THR A 16 -30.47 17.28 51.39
CA THR A 16 -29.55 17.34 50.26
C THR A 16 -28.42 16.33 50.47
N LEU A 17 -28.36 15.30 49.62
CA LEU A 17 -27.18 14.48 49.42
C LEU A 17 -26.70 14.67 47.99
N LEU A 18 -25.65 15.43 47.88
CA LEU A 18 -24.86 15.59 46.64
C LEU A 18 -24.11 14.27 46.34
N PHE A 19 -24.62 13.49 45.40
CA PHE A 19 -23.83 12.46 44.76
C PHE A 19 -23.18 13.08 43.50
N PHE A 20 -21.88 13.36 43.58
CA PHE A 20 -21.04 13.57 42.39
C PHE A 20 -20.94 12.24 41.67
N SER A 21 -21.74 12.03 40.65
CA SER A 21 -21.52 11.00 39.63
C SER A 21 -20.63 11.64 38.53
N CYS A 22 -19.37 11.32 38.55
CA CYS A 22 -18.43 11.65 37.47
C CYS A 22 -18.70 10.67 36.33
N GLY A 23 -19.71 10.94 35.52
CA GLY A 23 -19.95 10.28 34.26
C GLY A 23 -19.25 11.06 33.15
N THR A 24 -17.99 10.70 32.82
CA THR A 24 -17.36 11.15 31.60
C THR A 24 -17.97 10.44 30.40
N THR A 25 -19.05 10.98 29.88
CA THR A 25 -19.50 10.71 28.51
C THR A 25 -18.51 11.43 27.59
N SER A 26 -17.59 10.67 27.02
CA SER A 26 -16.81 11.12 25.88
C SER A 26 -17.76 11.32 24.71
N GLN A 27 -18.22 12.56 24.52
CA GLN A 27 -18.80 12.94 23.23
C GLN A 27 -17.69 12.85 22.18
N ILE A 28 -17.81 11.89 21.29
CA ILE A 28 -17.05 11.86 20.06
C ILE A 28 -17.59 13.03 19.25
N ILE A 29 -16.88 14.16 19.30
CA ILE A 29 -17.11 15.29 18.40
C ILE A 29 -16.57 14.84 17.06
N ASN A 30 -17.46 14.43 16.14
CA ASN A 30 -17.15 14.32 14.74
C ASN A 30 -17.06 15.75 14.17
N GLU A 31 -15.90 16.38 14.29
CA GLU A 31 -15.63 17.57 13.51
C GLU A 31 -15.38 17.13 12.05
N PRO A 32 -15.99 17.82 11.05
CA PRO A 32 -15.59 17.65 9.66
C PRO A 32 -14.11 18.01 9.55
N ALA A 33 -13.35 17.24 8.76
CA ALA A 33 -11.94 17.47 8.55
C ALA A 33 -11.75 18.90 7.97
N GLU A 34 -11.39 19.86 8.82
CA GLU A 34 -11.01 21.20 8.36
C GLU A 34 -9.80 21.07 7.43
N ASP A 35 -9.91 21.69 6.27
CA ASP A 35 -8.84 21.94 5.30
C ASP A 35 -7.79 22.88 5.93
N GLN A 36 -6.97 22.35 6.84
CA GLN A 36 -5.82 23.09 7.33
C GLN A 36 -4.70 23.03 6.30
N PRO A 37 -4.03 24.18 6.01
CA PRO A 37 -2.91 24.18 5.07
C PRO A 37 -1.85 23.17 5.49
N LEU A 38 -1.30 22.44 4.51
CA LEU A 38 -0.18 21.54 4.70
C LEU A 38 0.98 22.33 5.32
N THR A 39 1.37 22.01 6.56
CA THR A 39 2.54 22.62 7.21
C THR A 39 3.80 22.04 6.56
N GLN A 40 4.78 22.89 6.27
CA GLN A 40 6.06 22.51 5.69
C GLN A 40 6.73 21.39 6.50
N ALA A 41 6.95 20.25 5.83
CA ALA A 41 7.89 19.24 6.31
C ALA A 41 9.32 19.79 6.19
N PRO A 42 10.29 19.35 7.03
CA PRO A 42 11.69 19.74 6.86
C PRO A 42 12.15 19.35 5.45
N GLU A 43 12.86 20.26 4.79
CA GLU A 43 13.40 20.06 3.44
C GLU A 43 14.15 18.72 3.37
N PRO A 44 13.80 17.85 2.43
CA PRO A 44 14.66 16.73 2.11
C PRO A 44 15.91 17.31 1.42
N GLU A 45 17.08 17.16 2.05
CA GLU A 45 18.33 17.38 1.34
C GLU A 45 18.38 16.39 0.17
N SER A 46 18.04 16.85 -1.02
CA SER A 46 18.17 16.07 -2.25
C SER A 46 19.65 15.95 -2.59
N GLN A 47 20.33 15.01 -1.99
CA GLN A 47 21.60 14.53 -2.50
C GLN A 47 21.28 13.69 -3.75
N HIS A 48 21.13 14.33 -4.90
CA HIS A 48 21.12 13.61 -6.19
C HIS A 48 22.46 12.88 -6.31
N LYS A 49 22.46 11.60 -5.98
CA LYS A 49 23.55 10.69 -6.35
C LYS A 49 23.71 10.81 -7.88
N LYS A 50 24.92 11.07 -8.38
CA LYS A 50 25.19 10.98 -9.83
C LYS A 50 25.00 9.53 -10.23
N HIS A 51 23.79 9.18 -10.65
CA HIS A 51 23.50 7.86 -11.18
C HIS A 51 24.07 7.73 -12.60
N ASP A 52 24.59 6.56 -12.91
CA ASP A 52 24.88 6.16 -14.27
C ASP A 52 23.56 6.18 -15.06
N LYS A 53 23.50 6.91 -16.17
CA LYS A 53 22.28 7.06 -17.00
C LYS A 53 21.74 5.74 -17.51
N ASP A 54 22.58 4.70 -17.54
CA ASP A 54 22.21 3.37 -17.99
C ASP A 54 21.70 2.48 -16.86
N THR A 55 21.66 2.99 -15.61
CA THR A 55 21.21 2.24 -14.43
C THR A 55 20.05 2.97 -13.75
N ILE A 56 19.05 2.22 -13.33
CA ILE A 56 17.94 2.71 -12.50
C ILE A 56 17.67 1.75 -11.34
N THR A 57 17.47 2.30 -10.16
CA THR A 57 17.08 1.55 -8.96
C THR A 57 15.63 1.82 -8.61
N LEU A 58 14.83 0.77 -8.59
CA LEU A 58 13.40 0.79 -8.31
C LEU A 58 13.13 0.12 -6.96
N LEU A 59 12.27 0.71 -6.15
CA LEU A 59 11.77 0.11 -4.92
C LEU A 59 10.28 -0.19 -5.09
N PHE A 60 9.88 -1.45 -4.88
CA PHE A 60 8.48 -1.88 -4.89
C PHE A 60 8.03 -2.25 -3.50
N ALA A 61 7.10 -1.49 -2.94
CA ALA A 61 6.45 -1.78 -1.66
C ALA A 61 5.20 -2.65 -1.87
N GLY A 62 4.40 -2.83 -0.85
CA GLY A 62 3.10 -3.50 -0.88
C GLY A 62 1.96 -2.53 -0.56
N ASP A 63 0.93 -3.05 0.13
CA ASP A 63 -0.31 -2.34 0.40
C ASP A 63 -0.14 -1.32 1.54
N ILE A 64 -0.56 -0.07 1.31
CA ILE A 64 -0.70 0.98 2.32
C ILE A 64 -2.17 1.06 2.71
N MET A 65 -2.47 0.69 3.96
CA MET A 65 -3.84 0.66 4.48
C MET A 65 -3.97 1.49 5.76
N ALA A 66 -5.05 2.26 5.87
CA ALA A 66 -5.35 3.06 7.06
C ALA A 66 -6.53 2.46 7.85
N HIS A 67 -6.24 1.55 8.77
CA HIS A 67 -7.21 1.05 9.74
C HIS A 67 -7.36 2.04 10.92
N SER A 68 -8.46 1.95 11.69
CA SER A 68 -8.68 2.81 12.84
C SER A 68 -7.54 2.80 13.85
N VAL A 69 -6.84 1.67 14.00
CA VAL A 69 -5.71 1.54 14.93
C VAL A 69 -4.42 2.19 14.45
N ASN A 70 -4.26 2.47 13.15
CA ASN A 70 -3.01 3.02 12.62
C ASN A 70 -3.16 4.42 11.99
N TYR A 71 -4.37 4.93 11.74
CA TYR A 71 -4.52 6.31 11.33
C TYR A 71 -4.68 7.30 12.50
N TYR A 72 -4.96 6.82 13.73
CA TYR A 72 -4.94 7.64 14.94
C TYR A 72 -3.52 7.68 15.54
N ILE A 73 -2.61 8.35 14.85
CA ILE A 73 -1.24 8.61 15.30
C ILE A 73 -1.02 10.11 15.38
N THR A 74 -0.17 10.58 16.30
CA THR A 74 0.06 12.01 16.52
C THR A 74 0.60 12.73 15.29
N THR A 75 1.52 12.10 14.55
CA THR A 75 2.02 12.57 13.26
C THR A 75 2.28 11.37 12.35
N TYR A 76 1.86 11.46 11.10
CA TYR A 76 2.04 10.37 10.13
C TYR A 76 3.51 10.15 9.72
N GLU A 77 4.36 11.14 9.87
CA GLU A 77 5.81 11.05 9.64
C GLU A 77 6.46 9.93 10.47
N LYS A 78 5.99 9.69 11.70
CA LYS A 78 6.49 8.61 12.56
C LYS A 78 6.34 7.23 11.94
N ILE A 79 5.34 7.02 11.07
CA ILE A 79 5.13 5.75 10.40
C ILE A 79 6.36 5.37 9.57
N TRP A 80 6.98 6.35 8.91
CA TRP A 80 7.97 6.17 7.86
C TRP A 80 9.40 6.38 8.31
N ARG A 81 9.62 6.99 9.49
CA ARG A 81 10.92 7.47 9.97
C ARG A 81 12.06 6.47 9.76
N ASP A 82 11.85 5.22 10.18
CA ASP A 82 12.90 4.22 10.24
C ASP A 82 13.15 3.49 8.91
N VAL A 83 12.37 3.82 7.89
CA VAL A 83 12.49 3.24 6.54
C VAL A 83 12.63 4.31 5.46
N ARG A 84 12.60 5.60 5.83
CA ARG A 84 12.70 6.72 4.89
C ARG A 84 13.97 6.65 4.05
N GLU A 85 15.10 6.41 4.67
CA GLU A 85 16.40 6.37 3.98
C GLU A 85 16.40 5.33 2.84
N VAL A 86 15.93 4.11 3.10
CA VAL A 86 15.88 3.07 2.08
C VAL A 86 14.89 3.40 0.95
N ILE A 87 13.80 4.13 1.24
CA ILE A 87 12.84 4.57 0.23
C ILE A 87 13.48 5.64 -0.65
N THR A 88 14.10 6.66 -0.05
CA THR A 88 14.72 7.79 -0.77
C THR A 88 16.04 7.42 -1.47
N ASP A 89 16.63 6.28 -1.15
CA ASP A 89 17.82 5.76 -1.85
C ASP A 89 17.50 5.18 -3.24
N ALA A 90 16.23 4.85 -3.51
CA ALA A 90 15.77 4.43 -4.83
C ALA A 90 15.59 5.64 -5.77
N ASP A 91 15.72 5.43 -7.09
CA ASP A 91 15.41 6.44 -8.09
C ASP A 91 13.90 6.64 -8.25
N LEU A 92 13.12 5.58 -8.02
CA LEU A 92 11.65 5.58 -7.98
C LEU A 92 11.15 4.54 -6.98
N ALA A 93 10.23 4.93 -6.14
CA ALA A 93 9.58 4.07 -5.18
C ALA A 93 8.06 3.93 -5.46
N PHE A 94 7.59 2.69 -5.51
CA PHE A 94 6.22 2.30 -5.87
C PHE A 94 5.46 1.78 -4.67
N ALA A 95 4.19 2.20 -4.49
CA ALA A 95 3.29 1.67 -3.45
C ALA A 95 1.84 1.54 -3.95
N ASN A 96 1.05 0.67 -3.32
CA ASN A 96 -0.39 0.55 -3.56
C ASN A 96 -1.17 1.25 -2.44
N ILE A 97 -1.97 2.27 -2.78
CA ILE A 97 -2.90 2.94 -1.86
C ILE A 97 -4.21 2.17 -1.85
N GLU A 98 -4.45 1.41 -0.79
CA GLU A 98 -5.60 0.50 -0.71
C GLU A 98 -6.78 1.11 0.04
N ALA A 99 -7.25 2.23 -0.45
CA ALA A 99 -8.46 2.92 -0.04
C ALA A 99 -8.75 4.14 -0.94
N PRO A 100 -9.97 4.65 -1.01
CA PRO A 100 -10.26 5.97 -1.55
C PRO A 100 -9.79 7.09 -0.62
N LEU A 101 -9.68 8.31 -1.17
CA LEU A 101 -9.30 9.55 -0.49
C LEU A 101 -10.43 10.58 -0.64
N ASP A 102 -11.59 10.31 -0.06
CA ASP A 102 -12.74 11.22 -0.13
C ASP A 102 -12.63 12.27 0.98
N ARG A 103 -12.18 13.47 0.65
CA ARG A 103 -12.03 14.62 1.58
C ARG A 103 -13.36 15.14 2.11
N THR A 104 -14.48 14.79 1.48
CA THR A 104 -15.81 15.21 1.92
C THR A 104 -16.34 14.37 3.08
N LYS A 105 -15.60 13.31 3.47
CA LYS A 105 -15.96 12.38 4.53
C LYS A 105 -14.82 12.24 5.54
N ALA A 106 -15.20 11.87 6.76
CA ALA A 106 -14.23 11.49 7.78
C ALA A 106 -13.45 10.23 7.37
N ALA A 107 -12.23 10.06 7.92
CA ALA A 107 -11.49 8.82 7.81
C ALA A 107 -12.32 7.64 8.33
N SER A 108 -12.26 6.52 7.63
CA SER A 108 -12.95 5.29 8.02
C SER A 108 -12.10 4.06 7.78
N SER A 109 -12.36 3.03 8.58
CA SER A 109 -11.67 1.75 8.56
C SER A 109 -12.50 0.68 7.84
N TYR A 110 -11.99 -0.57 7.85
CA TYR A 110 -12.73 -1.74 7.37
C TYR A 110 -14.18 -1.74 7.91
N PRO A 111 -15.21 -2.12 7.13
CA PRO A 111 -15.10 -2.65 5.76
C PRO A 111 -15.12 -1.59 4.65
N ASN A 112 -15.36 -0.33 4.94
CA ASN A 112 -15.46 0.76 3.96
C ASN A 112 -14.39 1.81 4.27
N PHE A 113 -13.20 1.60 3.74
CA PHE A 113 -12.08 2.50 3.99
C PHE A 113 -12.29 3.91 3.42
N ASN A 114 -11.68 4.87 4.05
CA ASN A 114 -11.42 6.21 3.55
C ASN A 114 -10.15 6.75 4.21
N MET A 115 -9.12 7.04 3.44
CA MET A 115 -7.88 7.62 3.94
C MET A 115 -7.93 9.14 3.91
N THR A 116 -7.20 9.79 4.81
CA THR A 116 -7.01 11.23 4.74
C THR A 116 -5.92 11.59 3.73
N GLN A 117 -6.03 12.77 3.13
CA GLN A 117 -4.97 13.33 2.28
C GLN A 117 -3.63 13.35 3.00
N LYS A 118 -3.59 13.76 4.28
CA LYS A 118 -2.37 13.84 5.10
C LYS A 118 -1.70 12.49 5.29
N TYR A 119 -2.47 11.40 5.38
CA TYR A 119 -1.91 10.05 5.51
C TYR A 119 -1.13 9.64 4.26
N VAL A 120 -1.68 9.92 3.07
CA VAL A 120 -1.03 9.62 1.79
C VAL A 120 0.11 10.60 1.52
N GLN A 121 -0.07 11.91 1.86
CA GLN A 121 1.01 12.88 1.76
C GLN A 121 2.25 12.45 2.55
N ALA A 122 2.08 11.87 3.75
CA ALA A 122 3.20 11.38 4.54
C ALA A 122 3.97 10.22 3.87
N ALA A 123 3.31 9.40 3.04
CA ALA A 123 3.99 8.40 2.23
C ALA A 123 4.79 9.06 1.08
N VAL A 124 4.22 10.09 0.44
CA VAL A 124 4.94 10.91 -0.55
C VAL A 124 6.15 11.59 0.10
N ASP A 125 5.99 12.21 1.26
CA ASP A 125 7.07 12.87 2.00
C ASP A 125 8.15 11.88 2.47
N ALA A 126 7.81 10.61 2.61
CA ALA A 126 8.76 9.53 2.90
C ALA A 126 9.60 9.11 1.68
N GLY A 127 9.23 9.54 0.46
CA GLY A 127 9.98 9.30 -0.76
C GLY A 127 9.30 8.36 -1.76
N PHE A 128 8.02 8.03 -1.59
CA PHE A 128 7.28 7.30 -2.64
C PHE A 128 6.85 8.22 -3.77
N ASP A 129 7.01 7.75 -5.02
CA ASP A 129 6.81 8.54 -6.24
C ASP A 129 5.64 8.07 -7.09
N VAL A 130 5.38 6.75 -7.13
CA VAL A 130 4.42 6.12 -8.06
C VAL A 130 3.43 5.26 -7.31
N PHE A 131 2.15 5.57 -7.48
CA PHE A 131 1.09 4.93 -6.72
C PHE A 131 0.04 4.26 -7.61
N SER A 132 -0.25 2.98 -7.30
CA SER A 132 -1.46 2.31 -7.76
C SER A 132 -2.64 2.75 -6.88
N LEU A 133 -3.74 3.17 -7.52
CA LEU A 133 -5.05 3.42 -6.89
C LEU A 133 -6.05 2.31 -7.21
N CYS A 134 -5.57 1.19 -7.75
CA CYS A 134 -6.41 0.15 -8.33
C CYS A 134 -6.38 -1.11 -7.47
N ASN A 135 -7.43 -1.31 -6.67
CA ASN A 135 -7.55 -2.42 -5.71
C ASN A 135 -9.02 -2.72 -5.39
N ASN A 136 -9.28 -3.72 -4.55
CA ASN A 136 -10.64 -4.12 -4.17
C ASN A 136 -11.37 -3.08 -3.31
N HIS A 137 -10.66 -2.15 -2.67
CA HIS A 137 -11.21 -1.06 -1.85
C HIS A 137 -11.37 0.27 -2.62
N THR A 138 -10.96 0.36 -3.87
CA THR A 138 -10.98 1.62 -4.66
C THR A 138 -12.35 2.29 -4.66
N ASN A 139 -13.44 1.54 -4.60
CA ASN A 139 -14.81 2.06 -4.62
C ASN A 139 -15.55 1.95 -3.30
N ASP A 140 -14.87 1.81 -2.17
CA ASP A 140 -15.50 1.73 -0.83
C ASP A 140 -16.38 2.95 -0.53
N GLN A 141 -16.01 4.12 -1.06
CA GLN A 141 -16.77 5.36 -0.92
C GLN A 141 -17.62 5.66 -2.19
N TYR A 142 -17.97 4.63 -2.96
CA TYR A 142 -18.78 4.72 -4.17
C TYR A 142 -18.13 5.57 -5.27
N LYS A 143 -18.89 5.89 -6.32
CA LYS A 143 -18.43 6.76 -7.41
C LYS A 143 -17.87 8.10 -6.91
N ASN A 144 -18.55 8.75 -5.96
CA ASN A 144 -18.11 10.05 -5.46
C ASN A 144 -16.73 9.94 -4.77
N GLY A 145 -16.48 8.85 -4.03
CA GLY A 145 -15.18 8.59 -3.44
C GLY A 145 -14.07 8.45 -4.47
N ILE A 146 -14.34 7.79 -5.61
CA ILE A 146 -13.38 7.68 -6.72
C ILE A 146 -13.06 9.07 -7.29
N LEU A 147 -14.09 9.89 -7.57
CA LEU A 147 -13.91 11.23 -8.12
C LEU A 147 -13.19 12.18 -7.14
N GLU A 148 -13.48 12.07 -5.84
CA GLU A 148 -12.76 12.83 -4.81
C GLU A 148 -11.32 12.31 -4.65
N THR A 149 -11.07 11.02 -4.78
CA THR A 149 -9.71 10.46 -4.80
C THR A 149 -8.87 11.07 -5.92
N ILE A 150 -9.42 11.20 -7.13
CA ILE A 150 -8.73 11.83 -8.26
C ILE A 150 -8.36 13.28 -7.93
N LYS A 151 -9.32 14.08 -7.43
CA LYS A 151 -9.07 15.49 -7.03
C LYS A 151 -8.04 15.58 -5.91
N THR A 152 -8.10 14.67 -4.94
CA THR A 152 -7.17 14.64 -3.81
C THR A 152 -5.75 14.32 -4.26
N THR A 153 -5.59 13.33 -5.14
CA THR A 153 -4.27 12.97 -5.68
C THR A 153 -3.70 14.05 -6.60
N GLN A 154 -4.54 14.74 -7.39
CA GLN A 154 -4.14 15.92 -8.15
C GLN A 154 -3.62 17.04 -7.22
N ALA A 155 -4.30 17.29 -6.09
CA ALA A 155 -3.86 18.28 -5.11
C ALA A 155 -2.52 17.89 -4.45
N ILE A 156 -2.32 16.59 -4.12
CA ILE A 156 -1.05 16.07 -3.61
C ILE A 156 0.08 16.29 -4.65
N THR A 157 -0.16 15.90 -5.90
CA THR A 157 0.82 16.07 -6.99
C THR A 157 1.20 17.54 -7.18
N GLN A 158 0.20 18.43 -7.23
CA GLN A 158 0.45 19.86 -7.38
C GLN A 158 1.25 20.42 -6.19
N TYR A 159 0.82 20.11 -4.97
CA TYR A 159 1.53 20.59 -3.75
C TYR A 159 2.99 20.10 -3.74
N THR A 160 3.23 18.82 -4.04
CA THR A 160 4.58 18.24 -4.05
C THR A 160 5.45 18.88 -5.13
N LYS A 161 4.89 19.12 -6.32
CA LYS A 161 5.60 19.79 -7.42
C LYS A 161 5.97 21.23 -7.08
N GLU A 162 5.02 22.00 -6.50
CA GLU A 162 5.22 23.40 -6.15
C GLU A 162 6.17 23.58 -4.95
N SER A 163 6.10 22.67 -3.96
CA SER A 163 6.89 22.78 -2.74
C SER A 163 8.29 22.19 -2.86
N PHE A 164 8.47 21.11 -3.62
CA PHE A 164 9.71 20.32 -3.64
C PHE A 164 10.29 20.10 -5.05
N GLY A 165 9.56 20.48 -6.10
CA GLY A 165 9.97 20.28 -7.49
C GLY A 165 9.82 18.83 -8.00
N ASN A 166 9.32 17.89 -7.16
CA ASN A 166 9.21 16.49 -7.47
C ASN A 166 7.91 16.16 -8.23
N ASP A 167 7.98 15.22 -9.15
CA ASP A 167 6.82 14.68 -9.85
C ASP A 167 6.33 13.40 -9.14
N ILE A 168 5.04 13.33 -8.87
CA ILE A 168 4.37 12.19 -8.24
C ILE A 168 3.28 11.68 -9.16
N TYR A 169 3.17 10.36 -9.30
CA TYR A 169 2.31 9.72 -10.26
C TYR A 169 1.28 8.81 -9.57
N PHE A 170 0.01 9.07 -9.84
CA PHE A 170 -1.11 8.24 -9.42
C PHE A 170 -1.85 7.73 -10.66
N SER A 171 -2.31 6.48 -10.65
CA SER A 171 -3.09 5.91 -11.76
C SER A 171 -3.98 4.76 -11.28
N GLY A 172 -4.98 4.42 -12.11
CA GLY A 172 -5.90 3.29 -11.88
C GLY A 172 -7.38 3.68 -11.81
N THR A 173 -7.67 4.99 -11.67
CA THR A 173 -9.03 5.53 -11.63
C THR A 173 -9.30 6.48 -12.78
N LYS A 174 -10.57 6.67 -13.15
CA LYS A 174 -11.03 7.46 -14.30
C LYS A 174 -12.07 8.50 -13.90
N GLU A 175 -12.03 9.69 -14.50
CA GLU A 175 -13.01 10.76 -14.27
C GLU A 175 -14.37 10.46 -14.91
N THR A 176 -14.37 9.69 -15.99
CA THR A 176 -15.57 9.33 -16.74
C THR A 176 -15.75 7.82 -16.79
N ALA A 177 -17.00 7.38 -16.74
CA ALA A 177 -17.35 5.98 -16.89
C ALA A 177 -16.98 5.47 -18.28
N ASP A 178 -16.11 4.49 -18.35
CA ASP A 178 -15.80 3.76 -19.58
C ASP A 178 -15.33 2.34 -19.24
N SER A 179 -16.08 1.35 -19.71
CA SER A 179 -15.77 -0.07 -19.52
C SER A 179 -14.87 -0.66 -20.61
N LYS A 180 -14.52 0.12 -21.62
CA LYS A 180 -13.67 -0.35 -22.73
C LYS A 180 -12.21 -0.36 -22.33
N LEU A 181 -11.49 -1.43 -22.67
CA LEU A 181 -10.05 -1.56 -22.38
C LEU A 181 -9.20 -0.38 -22.88
N PRO A 182 -9.42 0.21 -24.07
CA PRO A 182 -8.66 1.39 -24.51
C PRO A 182 -8.74 2.61 -23.61
N ALA A 183 -9.73 2.64 -22.69
CA ALA A 183 -9.91 3.73 -21.73
C ALA A 183 -9.24 3.50 -20.39
N LEU A 184 -8.33 2.53 -20.26
CA LEU A 184 -7.55 2.36 -19.03
C LEU A 184 -6.60 3.55 -18.84
N THR A 185 -6.52 4.06 -17.60
CA THR A 185 -5.57 5.10 -17.23
C THR A 185 -4.20 4.50 -16.91
N TYR A 186 -3.15 5.19 -17.34
CA TYR A 186 -1.77 4.81 -17.10
C TYR A 186 -0.91 6.07 -16.97
N ASN A 187 0.27 5.94 -16.40
CA ASN A 187 1.28 7.00 -16.43
C ASN A 187 2.36 6.64 -17.48
N TYR A 188 2.76 7.64 -18.27
CA TYR A 188 3.90 7.56 -19.17
C TYR A 188 4.78 8.77 -18.92
N PHE A 189 5.98 8.55 -18.38
CA PHE A 189 6.83 9.61 -17.89
C PHE A 189 8.32 9.25 -18.04
N GLU A 190 9.18 10.21 -17.80
CA GLU A 190 10.64 10.02 -17.80
C GLU A 190 11.21 10.34 -16.43
N ALA A 191 12.06 9.46 -15.92
CA ALA A 191 12.82 9.63 -14.69
C ALA A 191 14.27 9.16 -14.92
N ASN A 192 15.25 9.98 -14.56
CA ASN A 192 16.69 9.68 -14.71
C ASN A 192 17.08 9.22 -16.13
N GLY A 193 16.40 9.74 -17.17
CA GLY A 193 16.63 9.36 -18.56
C GLY A 193 16.05 8.01 -18.96
N TRP A 194 15.13 7.45 -18.14
CA TRP A 194 14.36 6.24 -18.42
C TRP A 194 12.91 6.58 -18.71
N LYS A 195 12.39 6.14 -19.85
CA LYS A 195 10.96 6.23 -20.18
C LYS A 195 10.23 5.07 -19.55
N ILE A 196 9.26 5.38 -18.72
CA ILE A 196 8.51 4.41 -17.91
C ILE A 196 7.05 4.46 -18.27
N LEU A 197 6.47 3.29 -18.52
CA LEU A 197 5.03 3.08 -18.67
C LEU A 197 4.53 2.32 -17.45
N PHE A 198 3.62 2.92 -16.67
CA PHE A 198 3.03 2.32 -15.47
C PHE A 198 1.52 2.13 -15.65
N LEU A 199 1.05 0.90 -15.60
CA LEU A 199 -0.35 0.53 -15.78
C LEU A 199 -0.85 -0.29 -14.58
N PRO A 200 -1.59 0.31 -13.64
CA PRO A 200 -2.25 -0.44 -12.58
C PRO A 200 -3.63 -0.94 -13.01
N ILE A 201 -3.97 -2.16 -12.60
CA ILE A 201 -5.29 -2.77 -12.73
C ILE A 201 -5.70 -3.47 -11.45
N THR A 202 -6.99 -3.72 -11.28
CA THR A 202 -7.52 -4.66 -10.29
C THR A 202 -8.37 -5.73 -10.95
N GLU A 203 -8.31 -6.96 -10.43
CA GLU A 203 -9.19 -8.06 -10.82
C GLU A 203 -10.32 -8.29 -9.81
N LEU A 204 -10.34 -7.52 -8.72
CA LEU A 204 -11.31 -7.67 -7.64
C LEU A 204 -11.85 -6.31 -7.21
N LEU A 205 -13.14 -6.25 -6.92
CA LEU A 205 -13.82 -5.13 -6.27
C LEU A 205 -14.73 -5.67 -5.18
N ASN A 206 -14.68 -5.08 -3.98
CA ASN A 206 -15.57 -5.45 -2.88
C ASN A 206 -17.02 -5.04 -3.17
N ARG A 207 -17.22 -4.09 -4.07
CA ARG A 207 -18.51 -3.57 -4.48
C ARG A 207 -18.65 -3.64 -6.00
N PRO A 208 -19.82 -4.02 -6.54
CA PRO A 208 -20.04 -4.11 -7.99
C PRO A 208 -20.21 -2.74 -8.66
N ASP A 209 -20.53 -1.71 -7.89
CA ASP A 209 -20.84 -0.37 -8.40
C ASP A 209 -19.58 0.41 -8.80
N ALA A 210 -19.74 1.29 -9.78
CA ALA A 210 -18.70 2.20 -10.29
C ALA A 210 -17.44 1.53 -10.86
N SER A 211 -17.50 0.25 -11.25
CA SER A 211 -16.37 -0.46 -11.88
C SER A 211 -15.88 0.24 -13.15
N ASP A 212 -16.75 0.96 -13.86
CA ASP A 212 -16.43 1.70 -15.09
C ASP A 212 -15.51 2.92 -14.83
N TYR A 213 -15.37 3.32 -13.58
CA TYR A 213 -14.45 4.39 -13.14
C TYR A 213 -13.08 3.87 -12.67
N ILE A 214 -12.82 2.57 -12.82
CA ILE A 214 -11.62 1.90 -12.33
C ILE A 214 -11.01 1.09 -13.47
N ASN A 215 -9.71 0.91 -13.48
CA ASN A 215 -9.04 -0.05 -14.36
C ASN A 215 -9.35 -1.48 -13.91
N PHE A 216 -10.61 -1.87 -13.98
CA PHE A 216 -11.08 -3.18 -13.54
C PHE A 216 -11.08 -4.18 -14.70
N ILE A 217 -10.43 -5.32 -14.50
CA ILE A 217 -10.39 -6.45 -15.43
C ILE A 217 -11.02 -7.65 -14.74
N LYS A 218 -12.11 -8.17 -15.28
CA LYS A 218 -12.74 -9.37 -14.71
C LYS A 218 -11.75 -10.54 -14.69
N PRO A 219 -11.73 -11.36 -13.62
CA PRO A 219 -10.80 -12.48 -13.48
C PRO A 219 -11.19 -13.71 -14.29
N ASP A 220 -11.85 -13.53 -15.43
CA ASP A 220 -12.18 -14.60 -16.38
C ASP A 220 -11.17 -14.70 -17.53
N SER A 221 -11.17 -15.85 -18.20
CA SER A 221 -10.20 -16.14 -19.27
C SER A 221 -10.25 -15.15 -20.43
N ASP A 222 -11.44 -14.71 -20.82
CA ASP A 222 -11.61 -13.86 -22.01
C ASP A 222 -11.18 -12.42 -21.70
N SER A 223 -11.55 -11.90 -20.53
CA SER A 223 -11.12 -10.59 -20.07
C SER A 223 -9.60 -10.51 -19.90
N ARG A 224 -8.96 -11.56 -19.34
CA ARG A 224 -7.50 -11.63 -19.23
C ARG A 224 -6.82 -11.69 -20.59
N LYS A 225 -7.32 -12.49 -21.53
CA LYS A 225 -6.80 -12.52 -22.93
C LYS A 225 -6.92 -11.17 -23.62
N ALA A 226 -8.05 -10.51 -23.46
CA ALA A 226 -8.27 -9.17 -24.01
C ALA A 226 -7.28 -8.15 -23.39
N PHE A 227 -7.02 -8.26 -22.08
CA PHE A 227 -6.06 -7.40 -21.39
C PHE A 227 -4.62 -7.67 -21.84
N ILE A 228 -4.21 -8.93 -22.01
CA ILE A 228 -2.88 -9.29 -22.54
C ILE A 228 -2.67 -8.65 -23.93
N LYS A 229 -3.69 -8.74 -24.81
CA LYS A 229 -3.65 -8.10 -26.13
C LYS A 229 -3.53 -6.58 -26.01
N TYR A 230 -4.33 -5.96 -25.14
CA TYR A 230 -4.27 -4.53 -24.85
C TYR A 230 -2.88 -4.09 -24.35
N ALA A 231 -2.31 -4.82 -23.40
CA ALA A 231 -0.99 -4.52 -22.85
C ALA A 231 0.09 -4.54 -23.96
N LYS A 232 0.02 -5.50 -24.88
CA LYS A 232 0.92 -5.58 -26.04
C LYS A 232 0.75 -4.38 -26.97
N GLU A 233 -0.47 -4.00 -27.29
CA GLU A 233 -0.79 -2.83 -28.13
C GLU A 233 -0.34 -1.53 -27.46
N LEU A 234 -0.56 -1.40 -26.14
CA LEU A 234 -0.15 -0.25 -25.36
C LEU A 234 1.37 -0.08 -25.35
N ARG A 235 2.13 -1.17 -25.17
CA ARG A 235 3.59 -1.16 -25.26
C ARG A 235 4.08 -0.70 -26.61
N GLN A 236 3.44 -1.15 -27.69
CA GLN A 236 3.78 -0.78 -29.07
C GLN A 236 3.49 0.70 -29.35
N ALA A 237 2.36 1.20 -28.84
CA ALA A 237 1.97 2.61 -28.99
C ALA A 237 2.80 3.57 -28.14
N ASN A 238 3.40 3.08 -27.05
CA ASN A 238 4.21 3.88 -26.12
C ASN A 238 5.61 3.24 -25.95
N PRO A 239 6.55 3.49 -26.88
CA PRO A 239 7.91 3.00 -26.75
C PRO A 239 8.56 3.51 -25.47
N CYS A 240 8.98 2.59 -24.59
CA CYS A 240 9.52 2.93 -23.28
C CYS A 240 10.68 1.98 -22.91
N ASP A 241 11.48 2.36 -21.93
CA ASP A 241 12.54 1.53 -21.40
C ASP A 241 11.97 0.44 -20.49
N LEU A 242 11.00 0.81 -19.64
CA LEU A 242 10.34 -0.09 -18.69
C LEU A 242 8.83 -0.01 -18.82
N PHE A 243 8.17 -1.17 -18.92
CA PHE A 243 6.73 -1.32 -18.79
C PHE A 243 6.41 -2.09 -17.51
N ILE A 244 5.79 -1.41 -16.56
CA ILE A 244 5.45 -1.93 -15.23
C ILE A 244 3.93 -2.08 -15.16
N ILE A 245 3.44 -3.29 -14.92
CA ILE A 245 2.03 -3.58 -14.68
C ILE A 245 1.85 -3.88 -13.19
N SER A 246 1.04 -3.08 -12.50
CA SER A 246 0.57 -3.40 -11.14
C SER A 246 -0.76 -4.14 -11.22
N ILE A 247 -0.90 -5.24 -10.46
CA ILE A 247 -2.11 -6.05 -10.44
C ILE A 247 -2.57 -6.25 -9.00
N HIS A 248 -3.74 -5.71 -8.65
CA HIS A 248 -4.42 -6.15 -7.44
C HIS A 248 -5.23 -7.40 -7.78
N THR A 249 -4.68 -8.55 -7.40
CA THR A 249 -5.11 -9.86 -7.91
C THR A 249 -6.43 -10.34 -7.31
N SER A 250 -7.15 -11.22 -8.01
CA SER A 250 -8.30 -11.97 -7.50
C SER A 250 -7.93 -13.28 -6.80
N GLU A 251 -6.64 -13.59 -6.64
CA GLU A 251 -6.20 -14.77 -5.90
C GLU A 251 -6.45 -14.58 -4.39
N PRO A 252 -6.64 -15.68 -3.61
CA PRO A 252 -7.01 -15.57 -2.20
C PRO A 252 -5.99 -14.82 -1.34
N GLU A 253 -6.51 -14.07 -0.36
CA GLU A 253 -5.73 -13.43 0.71
C GLU A 253 -5.05 -14.48 1.62
N TYR A 254 -4.05 -14.04 2.37
CA TYR A 254 -3.39 -14.74 3.49
C TYR A 254 -2.75 -16.08 3.13
N THR A 255 -2.58 -16.42 1.85
CA THR A 255 -1.90 -17.64 1.39
C THR A 255 -0.63 -17.32 0.62
N ARG A 256 0.44 -18.07 0.88
CA ARG A 256 1.69 -17.99 0.12
C ARG A 256 1.65 -18.81 -1.18
N ASN A 257 0.58 -19.59 -1.38
CA ASN A 257 0.44 -20.39 -2.58
C ASN A 257 0.33 -19.52 -3.83
N ILE A 258 1.08 -19.90 -4.87
CA ILE A 258 1.01 -19.32 -6.21
C ILE A 258 0.37 -20.35 -7.11
N THR A 259 -0.80 -20.06 -7.65
CA THR A 259 -1.50 -20.96 -8.54
C THR A 259 -0.83 -21.02 -9.92
N GLU A 260 -0.91 -22.15 -10.61
CA GLU A 260 -0.44 -22.29 -11.99
C GLU A 260 -1.09 -21.23 -12.91
N ARG A 261 -2.40 -21.02 -12.73
CA ARG A 261 -3.15 -20.01 -13.47
C ARG A 261 -2.60 -18.60 -13.24
N GLN A 262 -2.26 -18.23 -12.01
CA GLN A 262 -1.68 -16.92 -11.68
C GLN A 262 -0.30 -16.78 -12.32
N ASN A 263 0.55 -17.79 -12.16
CA ASN A 263 1.88 -17.80 -12.73
C ASN A 263 1.83 -17.65 -14.26
N GLN A 264 0.99 -18.45 -14.95
CA GLN A 264 0.88 -18.39 -16.40
C GLN A 264 0.39 -17.04 -16.88
N TYR A 265 -0.63 -16.48 -16.24
CA TYR A 265 -1.15 -15.16 -16.61
C TYR A 265 -0.09 -14.06 -16.50
N TYR A 266 0.73 -14.09 -15.46
CA TYR A 266 1.80 -13.10 -15.30
C TYR A 266 2.94 -13.31 -16.31
N MET A 267 3.26 -14.55 -16.62
CA MET A 267 4.21 -14.88 -17.71
C MET A 267 3.69 -14.37 -19.07
N ASP A 268 2.39 -14.55 -19.38
CA ASP A 268 1.78 -14.06 -20.62
C ASP A 268 1.86 -12.51 -20.71
N LEU A 269 1.72 -11.79 -19.59
CA LEU A 269 1.91 -10.33 -19.56
C LEU A 269 3.37 -9.92 -19.78
N LEU A 270 4.34 -10.68 -19.26
CA LEU A 270 5.74 -10.48 -19.60
C LEU A 270 6.01 -10.70 -21.09
N GLU A 271 5.40 -11.73 -21.70
CA GLU A 271 5.50 -11.98 -23.14
C GLU A 271 4.83 -10.88 -23.97
N ALA A 272 3.73 -10.31 -23.46
CA ALA A 272 3.06 -9.17 -24.10
C ALA A 272 3.86 -7.86 -24.05
N GLY A 273 4.98 -7.82 -23.32
CA GLY A 273 5.89 -6.68 -23.31
C GLY A 273 6.08 -5.99 -21.97
N ALA A 274 5.44 -6.46 -20.89
CA ALA A 274 5.78 -6.00 -19.56
C ALA A 274 7.20 -6.43 -19.18
N ASP A 275 7.92 -5.55 -18.50
CA ASP A 275 9.23 -5.84 -17.91
C ASP A 275 9.08 -6.25 -16.44
N VAL A 276 8.07 -5.69 -15.76
CA VAL A 276 7.73 -5.99 -14.37
C VAL A 276 6.23 -6.23 -14.23
N VAL A 277 5.86 -7.32 -13.56
CA VAL A 277 4.51 -7.56 -13.01
C VAL A 277 4.62 -7.50 -11.49
N TRP A 278 3.95 -6.52 -10.90
CA TRP A 278 3.95 -6.27 -9.47
C TRP A 278 2.54 -6.48 -8.91
N ALA A 279 2.33 -7.61 -8.22
CA ALA A 279 1.02 -7.98 -7.69
C ALA A 279 0.89 -7.66 -6.20
N ASN A 280 -0.36 -7.37 -5.80
CA ASN A 280 -0.78 -7.00 -4.44
C ASN A 280 -2.06 -7.77 -4.06
N HIS A 281 -2.68 -7.52 -2.90
CA HIS A 281 -3.90 -8.13 -2.35
C HIS A 281 -3.68 -9.24 -1.32
N ALA A 282 -2.63 -10.04 -1.43
CA ALA A 282 -2.47 -11.18 -0.51
C ALA A 282 -2.24 -10.75 0.95
N HIS A 283 -1.89 -9.49 1.23
CA HIS A 283 -1.54 -8.92 2.52
C HIS A 283 -0.39 -9.62 3.25
N ILE A 284 0.24 -10.58 2.62
CA ILE A 284 1.41 -11.32 3.11
C ILE A 284 2.45 -11.41 2.01
N ILE A 285 3.71 -11.58 2.38
CA ILE A 285 4.80 -11.73 1.43
C ILE A 285 4.69 -13.07 0.71
N LYS A 286 4.80 -13.05 -0.63
CA LYS A 286 4.90 -14.25 -1.50
C LYS A 286 6.26 -14.26 -2.22
N ASP A 287 6.56 -15.34 -2.92
CA ASP A 287 7.78 -15.47 -3.73
C ASP A 287 7.84 -14.42 -4.86
N ARG A 288 9.02 -14.24 -5.40
CA ARG A 288 9.32 -13.42 -6.57
C ARG A 288 10.01 -14.26 -7.62
N LYS A 289 9.80 -13.93 -8.90
CA LYS A 289 10.39 -14.66 -10.02
C LYS A 289 11.16 -13.70 -10.92
N ILE A 290 12.44 -13.99 -11.13
CA ILE A 290 13.29 -13.32 -12.10
C ILE A 290 13.34 -14.21 -13.34
N VAL A 291 12.91 -13.68 -14.48
CA VAL A 291 12.97 -14.35 -15.77
C VAL A 291 14.17 -13.81 -16.53
N VAL A 292 15.24 -14.59 -16.59
CA VAL A 292 16.46 -14.27 -17.33
C VAL A 292 16.25 -14.65 -18.78
N ASN A 293 16.05 -13.66 -19.65
CA ASN A 293 15.81 -13.92 -21.07
C ASN A 293 17.11 -13.85 -21.87
N THR A 294 17.57 -15.02 -22.31
CA THR A 294 18.81 -15.14 -23.10
C THR A 294 18.60 -14.88 -24.59
N LYS A 295 17.36 -14.92 -25.08
CA LYS A 295 17.04 -14.77 -26.52
C LYS A 295 16.98 -13.31 -26.96
N ASN A 296 16.31 -12.46 -26.19
CA ASN A 296 16.18 -11.04 -26.50
C ASN A 296 16.96 -10.12 -25.55
N GLY A 297 17.71 -10.70 -24.62
CA GLY A 297 18.56 -9.99 -23.67
C GLY A 297 17.82 -9.20 -22.58
N ARG A 298 16.48 -9.28 -22.48
CA ARG A 298 15.71 -8.51 -21.51
C ARG A 298 15.28 -9.37 -20.32
N ASP A 299 15.94 -9.16 -19.19
CA ASP A 299 15.51 -9.77 -17.93
C ASP A 299 14.20 -9.13 -17.46
N LYS A 300 13.33 -9.91 -16.81
CA LYS A 300 12.00 -9.50 -16.39
C LYS A 300 11.71 -9.98 -14.97
N LEU A 301 10.72 -9.35 -14.31
CA LEU A 301 10.42 -9.60 -12.91
C LEU A 301 8.93 -9.80 -12.68
N ILE A 302 8.60 -10.80 -11.85
CA ILE A 302 7.27 -10.98 -11.24
C ILE A 302 7.42 -10.91 -9.72
N MET A 303 6.65 -10.04 -9.08
CA MET A 303 6.42 -10.04 -7.63
C MET A 303 4.99 -10.49 -7.37
N TYR A 304 4.80 -11.64 -6.72
CA TYR A 304 3.47 -12.21 -6.49
C TYR A 304 2.73 -11.55 -5.34
N ALA A 305 3.42 -11.00 -4.36
CA ALA A 305 2.93 -10.04 -3.35
C ALA A 305 4.10 -9.59 -2.47
N ASN A 306 4.10 -8.32 -2.08
CA ASN A 306 5.08 -7.74 -1.15
C ASN A 306 4.52 -7.58 0.28
N GLY A 307 3.31 -8.09 0.56
CA GLY A 307 2.64 -7.95 1.86
C GLY A 307 2.14 -6.53 2.11
N ASN A 308 1.87 -6.20 3.36
CA ASN A 308 1.49 -4.84 3.74
C ASN A 308 2.73 -3.98 3.96
N THR A 309 2.75 -2.80 3.35
CA THR A 309 3.72 -1.75 3.73
C THR A 309 3.39 -1.24 5.11
N ILE A 310 2.13 -0.91 5.34
CA ILE A 310 1.57 -0.57 6.65
C ILE A 310 0.10 -0.96 6.72
N SER A 311 -0.32 -1.60 7.79
CA SER A 311 -1.73 -1.90 8.03
C SER A 311 -2.03 -2.08 9.52
N GLY A 312 -3.31 -2.05 9.88
CA GLY A 312 -3.80 -2.42 11.21
C GLY A 312 -4.35 -3.85 11.29
N GLN A 313 -4.02 -4.73 10.36
CA GLN A 313 -4.54 -6.11 10.37
C GLN A 313 -3.96 -6.96 11.51
N ARG A 314 -2.70 -6.74 11.89
CA ARG A 314 -2.06 -7.37 13.05
C ARG A 314 -2.20 -6.50 14.30
N THR A 315 -3.33 -6.62 15.01
CA THR A 315 -3.58 -5.87 16.26
C THR A 315 -3.10 -6.59 17.52
N LYS A 316 -2.98 -7.92 17.45
CA LYS A 316 -2.61 -8.78 18.60
C LYS A 316 -1.54 -9.78 18.15
N PRO A 317 -0.27 -9.36 18.02
CA PRO A 317 0.81 -10.25 17.65
C PRO A 317 1.02 -11.34 18.71
N GLU A 318 1.30 -12.55 18.25
CA GLU A 318 1.52 -13.72 19.13
C GLU A 318 2.93 -13.71 19.77
N LEU A 319 3.21 -12.69 20.59
CA LEU A 319 4.54 -12.41 21.13
C LEU A 319 5.19 -13.56 21.90
N THR A 320 4.39 -14.48 22.46
CA THR A 320 4.87 -15.63 23.22
C THR A 320 4.84 -16.96 22.46
N SER A 321 4.24 -16.97 21.25
CA SER A 321 4.22 -18.17 20.41
C SER A 321 5.62 -18.60 20.00
N LYS A 322 5.89 -19.91 20.03
CA LYS A 322 7.15 -20.47 19.52
C LYS A 322 7.26 -20.35 18.00
N ASN A 323 6.14 -20.35 17.30
CA ASN A 323 6.04 -20.17 15.85
C ASN A 323 4.89 -19.22 15.51
N PRO A 324 5.11 -17.89 15.59
CA PRO A 324 4.09 -16.89 15.31
C PRO A 324 3.91 -16.77 13.79
N ALA A 325 3.23 -17.74 13.16
CA ALA A 325 3.00 -17.82 11.72
C ALA A 325 1.50 -17.85 11.37
N SER A 326 0.65 -17.35 12.27
CA SER A 326 -0.77 -17.18 11.98
C SER A 326 -1.00 -16.22 10.81
N GLU A 327 -2.14 -16.30 10.17
CA GLU A 327 -2.51 -15.35 9.11
C GLU A 327 -2.33 -13.90 9.58
N ARG A 328 -2.80 -13.58 10.80
CA ARG A 328 -2.70 -12.23 11.36
C ARG A 328 -1.27 -11.81 11.68
N ASP A 329 -0.42 -12.70 12.16
CA ASP A 329 1.01 -12.40 12.33
C ASP A 329 1.69 -12.11 10.99
N ASN A 330 1.35 -12.87 9.96
CA ASN A 330 1.91 -12.68 8.62
C ASN A 330 1.53 -11.33 8.01
N THR A 331 0.32 -10.80 8.26
CA THR A 331 -0.12 -9.49 7.72
C THR A 331 0.60 -8.28 8.33
N GLY A 332 1.34 -8.48 9.41
CA GLY A 332 2.13 -7.41 10.01
C GLY A 332 3.51 -7.23 9.38
N ASP A 333 3.91 -8.10 8.46
CA ASP A 333 5.19 -8.00 7.79
C ASP A 333 5.00 -7.68 6.31
N GLY A 334 5.95 -6.94 5.76
CA GLY A 334 6.01 -6.54 4.36
C GLY A 334 7.42 -6.59 3.82
N LEU A 335 7.54 -6.22 2.57
CA LEU A 335 8.78 -6.25 1.84
C LEU A 335 8.89 -5.03 0.94
N PHE A 336 10.01 -4.33 0.99
CA PHE A 336 10.49 -3.49 -0.09
C PHE A 336 11.40 -4.33 -0.97
N TYR A 337 11.04 -4.49 -2.25
CA TYR A 337 11.90 -5.19 -3.18
C TYR A 337 12.68 -4.19 -4.01
N ILE A 338 13.99 -4.14 -3.78
CA ILE A 338 14.88 -3.15 -4.39
C ILE A 338 15.53 -3.81 -5.60
N VAL A 339 15.31 -3.23 -6.78
CA VAL A 339 15.71 -3.78 -8.06
C VAL A 339 16.56 -2.77 -8.81
N THR A 340 17.80 -3.13 -9.09
CA THR A 340 18.67 -2.32 -9.95
C THR A 340 18.68 -2.90 -11.36
N MET A 341 18.17 -2.14 -12.32
CA MET A 341 18.14 -2.50 -13.74
C MET A 341 19.19 -1.70 -14.51
N HIS A 342 19.77 -2.32 -15.54
CA HIS A 342 20.80 -1.71 -16.37
C HIS A 342 20.50 -1.93 -17.86
N ARG A 343 20.58 -0.85 -18.63
CA ARG A 343 20.55 -0.89 -20.10
C ARG A 343 21.94 -1.17 -20.62
N GLU A 344 22.11 -2.25 -21.35
CA GLU A 344 23.37 -2.56 -22.02
C GLU A 344 23.46 -1.79 -23.35
N LYS A 345 24.68 -1.63 -23.87
CA LYS A 345 24.94 -0.89 -25.14
C LYS A 345 24.23 -1.49 -26.36
N ASP A 346 23.93 -2.78 -26.33
CA ASP A 346 23.20 -3.49 -27.39
C ASP A 346 21.66 -3.34 -27.27
N GLY A 347 21.18 -2.56 -26.30
CA GLY A 347 19.75 -2.36 -26.02
C GLY A 347 19.11 -3.45 -25.16
N SER A 348 19.88 -4.43 -24.70
CA SER A 348 19.38 -5.42 -23.73
C SER A 348 19.17 -4.77 -22.35
N MET A 349 18.34 -5.43 -21.53
CA MET A 349 18.00 -5.00 -20.17
C MET A 349 18.39 -6.09 -19.18
N LYS A 350 19.21 -5.74 -18.20
CA LYS A 350 19.69 -6.69 -17.19
C LYS A 350 19.28 -6.28 -15.79
N ILE A 351 18.84 -7.24 -15.01
CA ILE A 351 18.65 -7.08 -13.57
C ILE A 351 19.99 -7.35 -12.90
N LYS A 352 20.66 -6.28 -12.46
CA LYS A 352 21.99 -6.37 -11.83
C LYS A 352 21.89 -6.71 -10.34
N LYS A 353 20.78 -6.31 -9.69
CA LYS A 353 20.58 -6.47 -8.25
C LYS A 353 19.10 -6.61 -7.95
N CYS A 354 18.78 -7.54 -7.08
CA CYS A 354 17.44 -7.73 -6.53
C CYS A 354 17.59 -8.04 -5.04
N GLU A 355 17.18 -7.11 -4.18
CA GLU A 355 17.37 -7.26 -2.74
C GLU A 355 16.04 -7.11 -2.01
N PRO A 356 15.65 -8.12 -1.20
CA PRO A 356 14.53 -8.00 -0.30
C PRO A 356 14.94 -7.21 0.95
N TYR A 357 14.26 -6.10 1.21
CA TYR A 357 14.35 -5.36 2.46
C TYR A 357 13.08 -5.61 3.25
N PHE A 358 13.14 -6.55 4.20
CA PHE A 358 11.98 -6.93 5.01
C PHE A 358 11.64 -5.84 6.01
N ILE A 359 10.35 -5.57 6.15
CA ILE A 359 9.78 -4.59 7.08
C ILE A 359 8.70 -5.25 7.96
N THR A 360 8.38 -4.61 9.07
CA THR A 360 7.30 -5.05 9.97
C THR A 360 6.57 -3.86 10.55
N THR A 361 5.25 -3.95 10.66
CA THR A 361 4.45 -3.00 11.44
C THR A 361 4.67 -3.27 12.93
N TYR A 362 5.33 -2.37 13.63
CA TYR A 362 5.58 -2.43 15.04
C TYR A 362 4.58 -1.58 15.83
N ILE A 363 4.04 -2.13 16.92
CA ILE A 363 3.17 -1.40 17.85
C ILE A 363 4.04 -0.91 19.00
N ASN A 364 4.33 0.40 19.05
CA ASN A 364 5.20 0.99 20.04
C ASN A 364 4.54 1.12 21.42
N THR A 365 5.22 1.71 22.39
CA THR A 365 4.72 1.88 23.76
C THR A 365 3.55 2.88 23.87
N ALA A 366 3.38 3.73 22.89
CA ALA A 366 2.24 4.65 22.77
C ALA A 366 1.06 4.06 22.01
N ASN A 367 1.10 2.76 21.68
CA ASN A 367 0.15 2.07 20.79
C ASN A 367 0.07 2.65 19.37
N GLU A 368 1.12 3.32 18.93
CA GLU A 368 1.23 3.79 17.56
C GLU A 368 1.80 2.68 16.67
N TYR A 369 1.25 2.56 15.48
CA TYR A 369 1.67 1.58 14.46
C TYR A 369 2.69 2.24 13.54
N VAL A 370 3.93 1.78 13.58
CA VAL A 370 5.05 2.33 12.80
C VAL A 370 5.77 1.23 12.04
N ILE A 371 6.37 1.56 10.93
CA ILE A 371 7.15 0.62 10.13
C ILE A 371 8.57 0.54 10.72
N LYS A 372 9.08 -0.67 10.86
CA LYS A 372 10.46 -0.93 11.27
C LYS A 372 11.14 -1.90 10.30
N PRO A 373 12.44 -1.78 10.08
CA PRO A 373 13.21 -2.84 9.44
C PRO A 373 13.05 -4.15 10.19
N LEU A 374 12.79 -5.24 9.48
CA LEU A 374 12.70 -6.58 10.06
C LEU A 374 14.09 -7.23 10.01
N ASN A 375 15.01 -6.76 10.86
CA ASN A 375 16.42 -7.14 10.89
C ASN A 375 16.96 -7.31 12.31
N GLN A 376 18.23 -7.67 12.43
CA GLN A 376 18.88 -7.90 13.72
C GLN A 376 19.05 -6.60 14.51
N ASP A 377 19.35 -5.47 13.88
CA ASP A 377 19.55 -4.19 14.56
C ASP A 377 18.27 -3.77 15.31
N PHE A 378 17.10 -4.03 14.73
CA PHE A 378 15.84 -3.78 15.41
C PHE A 378 15.59 -4.74 16.58
N VAL A 379 16.03 -5.99 16.48
CA VAL A 379 16.00 -6.95 17.61
C VAL A 379 16.84 -6.45 18.76
N ASP A 380 18.08 -6.04 18.48
CA ASP A 380 19.04 -5.55 19.48
C ASP A 380 18.49 -4.29 20.18
N TYR A 381 17.95 -3.32 19.39
CA TYR A 381 17.24 -2.17 19.95
C TYR A 381 16.10 -2.57 20.90
N LEU A 382 15.32 -3.59 20.57
CA LEU A 382 14.20 -4.04 21.40
C LEU A 382 14.66 -4.70 22.71
N TYR A 383 15.86 -5.27 22.76
CA TYR A 383 16.47 -5.73 24.00
C TYR A 383 16.96 -4.56 24.86
N ASP A 384 17.54 -3.52 24.25
CA ASP A 384 18.03 -2.32 24.96
C ASP A 384 16.91 -1.50 25.60
N VAL A 385 15.73 -1.42 24.95
CA VAL A 385 14.54 -0.69 25.43
C VAL A 385 13.54 -1.58 26.19
N PRO A 386 13.92 -2.53 26.97
CA PRO A 386 13.28 -3.69 27.61
C PRO A 386 11.93 -4.15 27.00
N ARG A 387 11.93 -4.37 25.68
CA ARG A 387 10.80 -4.95 24.93
C ARG A 387 11.06 -6.42 24.57
N THR A 388 11.58 -7.20 25.49
CA THR A 388 12.09 -8.57 25.29
C THR A 388 11.12 -9.50 24.56
N ASN A 389 9.82 -9.42 24.83
CA ASN A 389 8.82 -10.25 24.11
C ASN A 389 8.73 -9.88 22.64
N TRP A 390 8.80 -8.59 22.31
CA TRP A 390 8.89 -8.14 20.94
C TRP A 390 10.21 -8.55 20.29
N ALA A 391 11.34 -8.42 20.95
CA ALA A 391 12.64 -8.84 20.43
C ALA A 391 12.60 -10.32 19.99
N LYS A 392 12.19 -11.22 20.91
CA LYS A 392 12.04 -12.65 20.62
C LYS A 392 11.00 -12.94 19.51
N TYR A 393 9.96 -12.14 19.41
CA TYR A 393 8.97 -12.25 18.36
C TYR A 393 9.57 -11.86 17.01
N ILE A 394 10.27 -10.73 16.91
CA ILE A 394 10.92 -10.26 15.68
C ILE A 394 11.99 -11.24 15.20
N GLU A 395 12.82 -11.82 16.09
CA GLU A 395 13.78 -12.89 15.75
C GLU A 395 13.08 -14.05 15.00
N ARG A 396 11.93 -14.50 15.53
CA ARG A 396 11.16 -15.58 14.91
C ARG A 396 10.55 -15.14 13.57
N ARG A 397 10.05 -13.88 13.47
CA ARG A 397 9.50 -13.37 12.21
C ARG A 397 10.56 -13.24 11.12
N ILE A 398 11.78 -12.80 11.45
CA ILE A 398 12.93 -12.79 10.52
C ILE A 398 13.15 -14.19 9.95
N LYS A 399 13.23 -15.21 10.81
CA LYS A 399 13.43 -16.59 10.38
C LYS A 399 12.29 -17.09 9.49
N ILE A 400 11.03 -16.90 9.93
CA ILE A 400 9.84 -17.35 9.18
C ILE A 400 9.81 -16.72 7.78
N ASN A 401 10.05 -15.41 7.64
CA ASN A 401 9.99 -14.75 6.35
C ASN A 401 11.16 -15.16 5.43
N LYS A 402 12.37 -15.32 5.96
CA LYS A 402 13.52 -15.82 5.18
C LYS A 402 13.33 -17.25 4.68
N GLU A 403 12.67 -18.12 5.47
CA GLU A 403 12.42 -19.51 5.10
C GLU A 403 11.21 -19.66 4.16
N ALA A 404 10.20 -18.81 4.30
CA ALA A 404 8.93 -18.93 3.60
C ALA A 404 8.86 -18.17 2.27
N THR A 405 9.87 -17.36 1.93
CA THR A 405 9.89 -16.55 0.70
C THR A 405 11.20 -16.73 -0.04
N LYS A 406 11.10 -16.89 -1.37
CA LYS A 406 12.24 -17.19 -2.23
C LYS A 406 12.24 -16.27 -3.44
N ASP A 407 13.43 -16.05 -3.97
CA ASP A 407 13.62 -15.53 -5.31
C ASP A 407 13.81 -16.72 -6.26
N LEU A 408 12.84 -16.89 -7.14
CA LEU A 408 12.85 -17.94 -8.16
C LEU A 408 13.52 -17.39 -9.42
N ILE A 409 14.44 -18.15 -10.01
CA ILE A 409 15.12 -17.76 -11.25
C ILE A 409 14.69 -18.72 -12.34
N GLU A 410 14.14 -18.17 -13.44
CA GLU A 410 13.75 -18.90 -14.63
C GLU A 410 14.58 -18.42 -15.83
N TRP A 411 15.18 -19.35 -16.56
CA TRP A 411 15.98 -19.08 -17.75
C TRP A 411 15.17 -19.37 -19.02
N GLN A 412 15.09 -18.42 -19.96
CA GLN A 412 14.37 -18.54 -21.24
C GLN A 412 15.28 -18.37 -22.45
#